data_3ec2628c855efa62c134a9e3cd44a106
#
_entry.id   3ec2628c855efa62c134a9e3cd44a106
#
_cell.length_a   1.000
_cell.length_b   1.000
_cell.length_c   1.000
_cell.angle_alpha   90.00
_cell.angle_beta   90.00
_cell.angle_gamma   90.00
#
_symmetry.space_group_name_H-M   'P 1'
#
loop_
_entity.id
_entity.type
_entity.pdbx_description
1 polymer ?
#
loop_
_entity_poly.entity_id
_entity_poly.type
_entity_poly.pdbx_seq_one_letter_code
_entity_poly.pdbx_strand_id
1 'polypeptide(L)'
;AQQIISGGGGGPVEDQPANPDDTGVSDWLNTKDHLAYLAGYPGGTFGPDQNMTRAEAAQMFYNLLLEKDVEITVEFVDVPEDAWYATPVNTLASLGILSGVGNGRFDPERSITRAEFTVIAMKFANTSGGGVNIFSDVNEDDWFYSAVVDSTQYGWINGYPDGTFRPGATITRAEVTVIVNHMLGRAADRPYVIAHEKELNTFGDVNRGHWGYFHIAEATNAHEYHTEDGTESWTGLS
;
A
#
# COMPACT_ATOMS: atom_id res chain seq x y z
N ALA A 1 4.02 8.39 19.25
CA ALA A 1 3.08 7.27 19.15
C ALA A 1 1.83 7.78 18.43
N GLN A 2 1.77 7.62 17.12
CA GLN A 2 0.58 7.96 16.34
C GLN A 2 -0.25 6.69 16.22
N GLN A 3 -1.30 6.61 17.00
CA GLN A 3 -2.35 5.60 16.82
C GLN A 3 -3.25 6.09 15.68
N ILE A 4 -3.29 5.36 14.58
CA ILE A 4 -4.33 5.51 13.56
C ILE A 4 -5.61 5.00 14.22
N ILE A 5 -6.54 5.88 14.52
CA ILE A 5 -7.79 5.51 15.19
C ILE A 5 -8.83 5.21 14.14
N SER A 6 -9.30 3.96 14.08
CA SER A 6 -10.57 3.65 13.43
C SER A 6 -11.70 4.30 14.25
N GLY A 7 -12.50 5.15 13.61
CA GLY A 7 -13.60 5.85 14.27
C GLY A 7 -14.83 4.97 14.45
N GLY A 8 -15.41 4.98 15.66
CA GLY A 8 -16.78 4.52 15.90
C GLY A 8 -16.91 3.43 16.96
N GLY A 9 -17.51 3.75 18.08
CA GLY A 9 -17.64 3.01 19.33
C GLY A 9 -18.14 1.56 19.23
N GLY A 10 -17.41 0.72 19.91
CA GLY A 10 -17.65 -0.69 20.13
C GLY A 10 -16.29 -1.37 20.14
N GLY A 11 -15.91 -2.15 21.11
CA GLY A 11 -14.63 -2.78 21.43
C GLY A 11 -13.58 -2.96 20.31
N PRO A 12 -12.38 -3.47 20.55
CA PRO A 12 -11.36 -3.57 19.51
C PRO A 12 -11.95 -4.41 18.37
N VAL A 13 -12.45 -3.72 17.34
CA VAL A 13 -12.70 -4.35 16.06
C VAL A 13 -11.30 -4.63 15.52
N GLU A 14 -10.89 -5.89 15.52
CA GLU A 14 -9.76 -6.31 14.70
C GLU A 14 -10.02 -5.74 13.31
N ASP A 15 -9.02 -5.04 12.75
CA ASP A 15 -9.07 -4.49 11.39
C ASP A 15 -9.36 -5.66 10.42
N GLN A 16 -10.63 -5.89 10.11
CA GLN A 16 -11.00 -6.83 9.07
C GLN A 16 -10.71 -6.15 7.74
N PRO A 17 -9.75 -6.66 6.95
CA PRO A 17 -9.48 -6.10 5.64
C PRO A 17 -10.71 -6.09 4.75
N ALA A 18 -10.86 -5.07 3.90
CA ALA A 18 -11.90 -5.05 2.90
C ALA A 18 -11.72 -6.23 1.93
N ASN A 19 -12.82 -6.86 1.51
CA ASN A 19 -12.74 -7.93 0.52
C ASN A 19 -12.28 -7.35 -0.84
N PRO A 20 -11.12 -7.78 -1.39
CA PRO A 20 -10.59 -7.24 -2.64
C PRO A 20 -11.48 -7.53 -3.87
N ASP A 21 -12.31 -8.56 -3.83
CA ASP A 21 -13.26 -8.86 -4.91
C ASP A 21 -14.39 -7.80 -4.93
N ASP A 22 -14.85 -7.34 -3.78
CA ASP A 22 -15.87 -6.30 -3.69
C ASP A 22 -15.32 -4.91 -4.10
N THR A 23 -14.04 -4.70 -3.90
CA THR A 23 -13.37 -3.43 -4.26
C THR A 23 -12.85 -3.39 -5.68
N GLY A 24 -12.78 -4.53 -6.38
CA GLY A 24 -12.23 -4.67 -7.73
C GLY A 24 -10.69 -4.76 -7.76
N VAL A 25 -10.02 -4.73 -6.61
CA VAL A 25 -8.55 -4.85 -6.54
C VAL A 25 -8.07 -6.19 -7.08
N SER A 26 -8.83 -7.26 -6.87
CA SER A 26 -8.52 -8.61 -7.37
C SER A 26 -8.51 -8.73 -8.90
N ASP A 27 -9.09 -7.77 -9.62
CA ASP A 27 -9.02 -7.72 -11.09
C ASP A 27 -7.62 -7.28 -11.59
N TRP A 28 -6.86 -6.61 -10.74
CA TRP A 28 -5.57 -6.00 -11.08
C TRP A 28 -4.39 -6.61 -10.34
N LEU A 29 -4.56 -6.90 -9.06
CA LEU A 29 -3.49 -7.28 -8.15
C LEU A 29 -3.65 -8.72 -7.68
N ASN A 30 -2.53 -9.40 -7.47
CA ASN A 30 -2.51 -10.74 -6.89
C ASN A 30 -2.91 -10.68 -5.41
N THR A 31 -4.15 -11.09 -5.15
CA THR A 31 -4.74 -11.16 -3.81
C THR A 31 -4.81 -12.57 -3.26
N LYS A 32 -4.43 -13.59 -4.07
CA LYS A 32 -4.59 -15.01 -3.74
C LYS A 32 -3.31 -15.66 -3.24
N ASP A 33 -2.18 -15.30 -3.86
CA ASP A 33 -0.90 -15.82 -3.43
C ASP A 33 -0.26 -14.79 -2.51
N HIS A 34 -0.04 -15.13 -1.25
CA HIS A 34 0.57 -14.22 -0.28
C HIS A 34 2.09 -14.15 -0.47
N LEU A 35 2.51 -13.69 -1.66
CA LEU A 35 3.91 -13.42 -1.95
C LEU A 35 4.36 -12.12 -1.26
N ALA A 36 5.63 -12.09 -0.86
CA ALA A 36 6.24 -10.87 -0.37
C ALA A 36 6.25 -9.79 -1.49
N TYR A 37 5.70 -8.63 -1.22
CA TYR A 37 5.64 -7.53 -2.19
C TYR A 37 6.55 -6.35 -1.84
N LEU A 38 7.07 -6.32 -0.62
CA LEU A 38 8.10 -5.40 -0.16
C LEU A 38 9.32 -6.17 0.37
N ALA A 39 10.47 -5.53 0.30
CA ALA A 39 11.72 -6.02 0.87
C ALA A 39 12.38 -4.95 1.74
N GLY A 40 13.31 -5.36 2.59
CA GLY A 40 14.19 -4.45 3.29
C GLY A 40 15.31 -3.91 2.40
N TYR A 41 16.04 -2.95 2.93
CA TYR A 41 17.23 -2.39 2.28
C TYR A 41 18.47 -3.27 2.50
N PRO A 42 19.47 -3.15 1.64
CA PRO A 42 20.80 -3.70 1.91
C PRO A 42 21.29 -3.22 3.27
N GLY A 43 21.71 -4.16 4.13
CA GLY A 43 22.12 -3.84 5.51
C GLY A 43 21.14 -4.29 6.59
N GLY A 44 20.02 -4.92 6.20
CA GLY A 44 19.10 -5.57 7.14
C GLY A 44 18.14 -4.61 7.86
N THR A 45 17.84 -3.47 7.25
CA THR A 45 16.83 -2.51 7.73
C THR A 45 15.61 -2.50 6.81
N PHE A 46 14.44 -2.17 7.35
CA PHE A 46 13.22 -1.94 6.56
C PHE A 46 12.98 -0.47 6.28
N GLY A 47 13.40 0.42 7.18
CA GLY A 47 13.11 1.85 7.11
C GLY A 47 11.63 2.18 7.36
N PRO A 48 11.00 1.71 8.45
CA PRO A 48 9.55 1.87 8.63
C PRO A 48 9.09 3.33 8.64
N ASP A 49 9.89 4.21 9.21
CA ASP A 49 9.62 5.66 9.28
C ASP A 49 10.22 6.45 8.11
N GLN A 50 10.90 5.80 7.17
CA GLN A 50 11.39 6.45 5.96
C GLN A 50 10.24 6.70 4.99
N ASN A 51 10.30 7.85 4.30
CA ASN A 51 9.35 8.16 3.25
C ASN A 51 9.58 7.25 2.05
N MET A 52 8.49 6.72 1.49
CA MET A 52 8.55 5.95 0.25
C MET A 52 8.80 6.89 -0.94
N THR A 53 9.68 6.51 -1.87
CA THR A 53 9.86 7.22 -3.12
C THR A 53 8.80 6.83 -4.14
N ARG A 54 8.63 7.64 -5.18
CA ARG A 54 7.72 7.34 -6.29
C ARG A 54 8.14 6.08 -7.05
N ALA A 55 9.45 5.85 -7.21
CA ALA A 55 9.99 4.63 -7.81
C ALA A 55 9.71 3.38 -6.96
N GLU A 56 9.88 3.47 -5.63
CA GLU A 56 9.57 2.37 -4.73
C GLU A 56 8.08 2.01 -4.74
N ALA A 57 7.19 3.02 -4.78
CA ALA A 57 5.75 2.79 -4.92
C ALA A 57 5.41 2.09 -6.24
N ALA A 58 6.04 2.51 -7.34
CA ALA A 58 5.89 1.85 -8.64
C ALA A 58 6.34 0.39 -8.60
N GLN A 59 7.53 0.12 -8.05
CA GLN A 59 8.04 -1.25 -7.93
C GLN A 59 7.13 -2.13 -7.09
N MET A 60 6.62 -1.62 -5.98
CA MET A 60 5.73 -2.36 -5.09
C MET A 60 4.43 -2.77 -5.80
N PHE A 61 3.74 -1.85 -6.47
CA PHE A 61 2.53 -2.18 -7.21
C PHE A 61 2.81 -3.09 -8.41
N TYR A 62 3.94 -2.89 -9.11
CA TYR A 62 4.35 -3.77 -10.20
C TYR A 62 4.56 -5.21 -9.71
N ASN A 63 5.15 -5.41 -8.52
CA ASN A 63 5.31 -6.75 -7.96
C ASN A 63 3.96 -7.47 -7.79
N LEU A 64 2.92 -6.73 -7.46
CA LEU A 64 1.57 -7.21 -7.21
C LEU A 64 0.71 -7.39 -8.48
N LEU A 65 1.07 -6.77 -9.61
CA LEU A 65 0.29 -6.86 -10.85
C LEU A 65 0.09 -8.31 -11.29
N LEU A 66 -1.13 -8.64 -11.69
CA LEU A 66 -1.47 -9.91 -12.36
C LEU A 66 -0.92 -9.95 -13.79
N GLU A 67 -1.11 -8.85 -14.54
CA GLU A 67 -0.65 -8.74 -15.94
C GLU A 67 0.51 -7.74 -16.03
N LYS A 68 1.67 -8.24 -16.47
CA LYS A 68 2.90 -7.45 -16.60
C LYS A 68 3.39 -7.34 -18.04
N ASP A 69 2.90 -8.19 -18.93
CA ASP A 69 3.25 -8.19 -20.34
C ASP A 69 2.32 -7.24 -21.11
N VAL A 70 2.60 -5.95 -21.02
CA VAL A 70 1.81 -4.90 -21.65
C VAL A 70 2.66 -4.11 -22.65
N GLU A 71 2.01 -3.56 -23.68
CA GLU A 71 2.67 -2.66 -24.61
C GLU A 71 3.08 -1.36 -23.88
N ILE A 72 4.37 -1.04 -23.93
CA ILE A 72 4.88 0.21 -23.33
C ILE A 72 4.57 1.36 -24.29
N THR A 73 3.69 2.24 -23.86
CA THR A 73 3.24 3.42 -24.61
C THR A 73 3.63 4.75 -23.95
N VAL A 74 4.11 4.67 -22.70
CA VAL A 74 4.52 5.84 -21.92
C VAL A 74 5.93 5.61 -21.36
N GLU A 75 6.81 6.56 -21.62
CA GLU A 75 8.16 6.62 -21.07
C GLU A 75 8.46 8.04 -20.57
N PHE A 76 9.43 8.18 -19.67
CA PHE A 76 9.79 9.44 -19.07
C PHE A 76 11.28 9.76 -19.28
N VAL A 77 11.59 11.02 -19.52
CA VAL A 77 12.96 11.48 -19.84
C VAL A 77 13.94 11.32 -18.66
N ASP A 78 13.44 11.19 -17.45
CA ASP A 78 14.21 10.99 -16.22
C ASP A 78 14.12 9.56 -15.66
N VAL A 79 13.69 8.62 -16.50
CA VAL A 79 13.65 7.18 -16.21
C VAL A 79 14.57 6.47 -17.22
N PRO A 80 15.88 6.31 -16.93
CA PRO A 80 16.80 5.59 -17.80
C PRO A 80 16.39 4.14 -17.95
N GLU A 81 16.59 3.56 -19.15
CA GLU A 81 16.20 2.17 -19.47
C GLU A 81 16.85 1.13 -18.55
N ASP A 82 18.06 1.41 -18.05
CA ASP A 82 18.82 0.53 -17.16
C ASP A 82 18.51 0.75 -15.66
N ALA A 83 17.64 1.70 -15.32
CA ALA A 83 17.23 1.92 -13.95
C ALA A 83 16.36 0.74 -13.45
N TRP A 84 16.57 0.32 -12.19
CA TRP A 84 15.82 -0.78 -11.58
C TRP A 84 14.31 -0.55 -11.58
N TYR A 85 13.87 0.70 -11.62
CA TYR A 85 12.47 1.10 -11.63
C TYR A 85 11.93 1.37 -13.05
N ALA A 86 12.72 1.26 -14.11
CA ALA A 86 12.27 1.63 -15.46
C ALA A 86 11.06 0.80 -15.91
N THR A 87 11.17 -0.53 -15.84
CA THR A 87 10.07 -1.43 -16.21
C THR A 87 8.82 -1.19 -15.35
N PRO A 88 8.89 -1.16 -14.00
CA PRO A 88 7.74 -0.85 -13.17
C PRO A 88 7.04 0.48 -13.50
N VAL A 89 7.81 1.54 -13.65
CA VAL A 89 7.27 2.88 -13.92
C VAL A 89 6.59 2.93 -15.28
N ASN A 90 7.27 2.45 -16.34
CA ASN A 90 6.74 2.52 -17.71
C ASN A 90 5.52 1.58 -17.89
N THR A 91 5.52 0.40 -17.28
CA THR A 91 4.37 -0.52 -17.28
C THR A 91 3.15 0.12 -16.64
N LEU A 92 3.28 0.59 -15.39
CA LEU A 92 2.16 1.18 -14.67
C LEU A 92 1.67 2.50 -15.30
N ALA A 93 2.57 3.28 -15.88
CA ALA A 93 2.20 4.48 -16.62
C ALA A 93 1.44 4.14 -17.92
N SER A 94 1.86 3.11 -18.65
CA SER A 94 1.19 2.64 -19.87
C SER A 94 -0.20 2.04 -19.58
N LEU A 95 -0.40 1.47 -18.39
CA LEU A 95 -1.71 1.04 -17.87
C LEU A 95 -2.57 2.22 -17.38
N GLY A 96 -2.06 3.45 -17.35
CA GLY A 96 -2.77 4.63 -16.83
C GLY A 96 -2.89 4.69 -15.30
N ILE A 97 -2.14 3.85 -14.60
CA ILE A 97 -2.10 3.83 -13.11
C ILE A 97 -1.22 4.95 -12.57
N LEU A 98 -0.03 5.15 -13.16
CA LEU A 98 0.88 6.22 -12.79
C LEU A 98 0.80 7.39 -13.76
N SER A 99 1.08 8.58 -13.24
CA SER A 99 1.23 9.79 -14.03
C SER A 99 2.57 10.48 -13.73
N GLY A 100 3.12 11.14 -14.73
CA GLY A 100 4.29 12.00 -14.54
C GLY A 100 3.97 13.30 -13.81
N VAL A 101 5.02 14.04 -13.48
CA VAL A 101 4.94 15.35 -12.79
C VAL A 101 4.92 16.54 -13.76
N GLY A 102 4.80 16.26 -15.04
CA GLY A 102 4.85 17.26 -16.11
C GLY A 102 6.19 17.25 -16.85
N ASN A 103 6.22 17.93 -18.01
CA ASN A 103 7.39 18.06 -18.87
C ASN A 103 8.06 16.71 -19.26
N GLY A 104 7.27 15.63 -19.36
CA GLY A 104 7.77 14.29 -19.67
C GLY A 104 8.59 13.63 -18.56
N ARG A 105 8.47 14.10 -17.31
CA ARG A 105 9.21 13.60 -16.16
C ARG A 105 8.32 12.81 -15.20
N PHE A 106 8.92 11.80 -14.56
CA PHE A 106 8.31 10.99 -13.50
C PHE A 106 8.73 11.43 -12.10
N ASP A 107 9.97 11.90 -11.93
CA ASP A 107 10.60 12.27 -10.66
C ASP A 107 10.74 11.07 -9.68
N PRO A 108 11.48 10.00 -10.08
CA PRO A 108 11.47 8.69 -9.42
C PRO A 108 11.95 8.72 -7.97
N GLU A 109 12.96 9.53 -7.67
CA GLU A 109 13.60 9.59 -6.34
C GLU A 109 12.87 10.52 -5.35
N ARG A 110 11.90 11.27 -5.81
CA ARG A 110 11.11 12.14 -4.94
C ARG A 110 10.20 11.31 -4.03
N SER A 111 10.12 11.68 -2.75
CA SER A 111 9.15 11.09 -1.83
C SER A 111 7.74 11.30 -2.33
N ILE A 112 6.93 10.24 -2.33
CA ILE A 112 5.52 10.31 -2.73
C ILE A 112 4.68 10.92 -1.60
N THR A 113 3.71 11.76 -1.97
CA THR A 113 2.79 12.32 -1.00
C THR A 113 1.61 11.38 -0.71
N ARG A 114 0.93 11.60 0.41
CA ARG A 114 -0.25 10.82 0.79
C ARG A 114 -1.35 10.90 -0.27
N ALA A 115 -1.59 12.09 -0.82
CA ALA A 115 -2.56 12.26 -1.90
C ALA A 115 -2.15 11.52 -3.18
N GLU A 116 -0.89 11.61 -3.60
CA GLU A 116 -0.41 10.89 -4.78
C GLU A 116 -0.53 9.38 -4.59
N PHE A 117 -0.13 8.86 -3.43
CA PHE A 117 -0.25 7.43 -3.12
C PHE A 117 -1.72 6.97 -3.13
N THR A 118 -2.62 7.75 -2.51
CA THR A 118 -4.06 7.45 -2.51
C THR A 118 -4.63 7.40 -3.93
N VAL A 119 -4.28 8.36 -4.77
CA VAL A 119 -4.75 8.37 -6.16
C VAL A 119 -4.28 7.13 -6.92
N ILE A 120 -3.04 6.69 -6.72
CA ILE A 120 -2.52 5.47 -7.34
C ILE A 120 -3.27 4.24 -6.81
N ALA A 121 -3.43 4.11 -5.49
CA ALA A 121 -4.15 3.00 -4.87
C ALA A 121 -5.59 2.88 -5.40
N MET A 122 -6.28 4.01 -5.52
CA MET A 122 -7.66 4.05 -6.01
C MET A 122 -7.81 3.78 -7.52
N LYS A 123 -6.71 3.75 -8.30
CA LYS A 123 -6.75 3.30 -9.69
C LYS A 123 -7.00 1.80 -9.84
N PHE A 124 -6.73 1.03 -8.79
CA PHE A 124 -7.02 -0.40 -8.74
C PHE A 124 -8.42 -0.72 -8.22
N ALA A 125 -9.18 0.29 -7.80
CA ALA A 125 -10.52 0.10 -7.23
C ALA A 125 -11.63 0.42 -8.22
N ASN A 126 -12.73 -0.31 -8.10
CA ASN A 126 -13.99 0.01 -8.76
C ASN A 126 -14.69 1.14 -8.00
N THR A 127 -14.43 2.40 -8.37
CA THR A 127 -15.05 3.54 -7.71
C THR A 127 -16.48 3.73 -8.20
N SER A 128 -17.46 3.57 -7.34
CA SER A 128 -18.87 3.84 -7.65
C SER A 128 -19.31 5.26 -7.26
N GLY A 129 -18.40 6.07 -6.69
CA GLY A 129 -18.74 7.30 -5.99
C GLY A 129 -19.58 6.98 -4.74
N GLY A 130 -19.50 7.78 -3.72
CA GLY A 130 -20.33 7.58 -2.51
C GLY A 130 -19.54 7.71 -1.21
N GLY A 131 -18.26 7.96 -1.30
CA GLY A 131 -17.45 8.38 -0.16
C GLY A 131 -17.99 9.70 0.41
N VAL A 132 -17.78 9.89 1.70
CA VAL A 132 -18.13 11.13 2.38
C VAL A 132 -16.84 11.84 2.79
N ASN A 133 -16.71 13.12 2.40
CA ASN A 133 -15.58 13.90 2.85
C ASN A 133 -15.68 14.16 4.36
N ILE A 134 -14.76 13.58 5.10
CA ILE A 134 -14.64 13.73 6.55
C ILE A 134 -13.41 14.56 6.96
N PHE A 135 -12.66 15.08 5.99
CA PHE A 135 -11.38 15.77 6.20
C PHE A 135 -11.53 17.28 6.02
N SER A 136 -10.99 18.04 6.98
CA SER A 136 -11.07 19.51 6.97
C SER A 136 -10.13 20.19 5.97
N ASP A 137 -9.14 19.47 5.46
CA ASP A 137 -8.09 19.94 4.55
C ASP A 137 -8.17 19.31 3.14
N VAL A 138 -9.32 18.74 2.78
CA VAL A 138 -9.62 18.17 1.46
C VAL A 138 -10.83 18.91 0.88
N ASN A 139 -10.66 19.57 -0.26
CA ASN A 139 -11.68 20.40 -0.88
C ASN A 139 -12.11 19.81 -2.24
N GLU A 140 -13.32 20.12 -2.66
CA GLU A 140 -13.91 19.60 -3.92
C GLU A 140 -13.08 19.97 -5.18
N ASP A 141 -12.36 21.07 -5.15
CA ASP A 141 -11.50 21.53 -6.25
C ASP A 141 -10.11 20.86 -6.27
N ASP A 142 -9.78 20.06 -5.25
CA ASP A 142 -8.49 19.37 -5.19
C ASP A 142 -8.44 18.22 -6.20
N TRP A 143 -7.34 18.10 -6.95
CA TRP A 143 -7.16 17.07 -7.98
C TRP A 143 -7.25 15.63 -7.46
N PHE A 144 -7.02 15.44 -6.16
CA PHE A 144 -7.09 14.16 -5.45
C PHE A 144 -8.42 13.93 -4.72
N TYR A 145 -9.34 14.90 -4.75
CA TYR A 145 -10.59 14.88 -3.96
C TYR A 145 -11.34 13.57 -4.07
N SER A 146 -11.71 13.18 -5.29
CA SER A 146 -12.51 11.97 -5.50
C SER A 146 -11.80 10.72 -4.97
N ALA A 147 -10.50 10.58 -5.23
CA ALA A 147 -9.73 9.43 -4.76
C ALA A 147 -9.68 9.36 -3.23
N VAL A 148 -9.41 10.49 -2.55
CA VAL A 148 -9.35 10.55 -1.09
C VAL A 148 -10.71 10.27 -0.47
N VAL A 149 -11.77 10.89 -1.00
CA VAL A 149 -13.14 10.72 -0.48
C VAL A 149 -13.65 9.30 -0.71
N ASP A 150 -13.45 8.74 -1.90
CA ASP A 150 -13.88 7.38 -2.22
C ASP A 150 -13.10 6.33 -1.43
N SER A 151 -11.82 6.57 -1.10
CA SER A 151 -11.01 5.65 -0.28
C SER A 151 -11.56 5.44 1.13
N THR A 152 -12.36 6.39 1.65
CA THR A 152 -12.98 6.27 2.98
C THR A 152 -13.98 5.11 3.05
N GLN A 153 -14.60 4.72 1.92
CA GLN A 153 -15.55 3.62 1.86
C GLN A 153 -14.91 2.27 2.15
N TYR A 154 -13.65 2.11 1.74
CA TYR A 154 -12.93 0.84 1.87
C TYR A 154 -12.15 0.73 3.17
N GLY A 155 -12.06 1.82 3.95
CA GLY A 155 -11.27 1.84 5.18
C GLY A 155 -9.76 1.67 4.98
N TRP A 156 -9.27 1.78 3.73
CA TRP A 156 -7.85 1.59 3.45
C TRP A 156 -6.99 2.73 3.97
N ILE A 157 -7.53 3.94 3.88
CA ILE A 157 -6.81 5.15 4.23
C ILE A 157 -7.62 5.95 5.24
N ASN A 158 -7.01 6.20 6.39
CA ASN A 158 -7.59 6.98 7.46
C ASN A 158 -6.87 8.32 7.57
N GLY A 159 -7.59 9.35 8.05
CA GLY A 159 -7.01 10.62 8.41
C GLY A 159 -6.37 10.60 9.79
N TYR A 160 -6.00 11.77 10.24
CA TYR A 160 -5.42 11.99 11.56
C TYR A 160 -6.52 12.32 12.58
N PRO A 161 -6.24 12.14 13.90
CA PRO A 161 -7.23 12.42 14.96
C PRO A 161 -7.72 13.87 15.01
N ASP A 162 -7.01 14.79 14.37
CA ASP A 162 -7.39 16.21 14.27
C ASP A 162 -8.37 16.48 13.11
N GLY A 163 -8.83 15.45 12.41
CA GLY A 163 -9.76 15.55 11.29
C GLY A 163 -9.10 15.98 10.00
N THR A 164 -7.77 15.93 9.90
CA THR A 164 -7.03 16.22 8.65
C THR A 164 -6.63 14.95 7.92
N PHE A 165 -6.47 15.04 6.59
CA PHE A 165 -5.88 14.01 5.73
C PHE A 165 -4.38 14.24 5.51
N ARG A 166 -3.96 15.49 5.48
CA ARG A 166 -2.60 15.97 5.17
C ARG A 166 -2.12 15.53 3.78
N PRO A 167 -2.80 15.94 2.72
CA PRO A 167 -2.55 15.45 1.36
C PRO A 167 -1.12 15.70 0.86
N GLY A 168 -0.52 16.81 1.24
CA GLY A 168 0.85 17.19 0.87
C GLY A 168 1.95 16.57 1.74
N ALA A 169 1.61 15.88 2.85
CA ALA A 169 2.61 15.18 3.64
C ALA A 169 3.13 13.97 2.88
N THR A 170 4.40 13.62 3.07
CA THR A 170 4.98 12.37 2.55
C THR A 170 4.45 11.18 3.34
N ILE A 171 4.33 10.03 2.67
CA ILE A 171 3.88 8.78 3.30
C ILE A 171 5.08 7.89 3.62
N THR A 172 5.06 7.27 4.81
CA THR A 172 6.13 6.37 5.24
C THR A 172 5.92 4.95 4.71
N ARG A 173 7.00 4.17 4.66
CA ARG A 173 6.96 2.77 4.23
C ARG A 173 6.03 1.93 5.12
N ALA A 174 6.02 2.18 6.44
CA ALA A 174 5.11 1.49 7.35
C ALA A 174 3.63 1.85 7.09
N GLU A 175 3.32 3.13 6.84
CA GLU A 175 1.95 3.54 6.49
C GLU A 175 1.48 2.88 5.18
N VAL A 176 2.37 2.78 4.19
CA VAL A 176 2.08 2.09 2.93
C VAL A 176 1.76 0.61 3.15
N THR A 177 2.51 -0.09 4.01
CA THR A 177 2.22 -1.52 4.27
C THR A 177 0.82 -1.74 4.82
N VAL A 178 0.33 -0.85 5.70
CA VAL A 178 -1.04 -0.93 6.22
C VAL A 178 -2.07 -0.79 5.11
N ILE A 179 -1.92 0.25 4.29
CA ILE A 179 -2.86 0.55 3.21
C ILE A 179 -2.91 -0.62 2.21
N VAL A 180 -1.76 -1.12 1.79
CA VAL A 180 -1.69 -2.18 0.78
C VAL A 180 -2.19 -3.51 1.34
N ASN A 181 -1.87 -3.87 2.58
CA ASN A 181 -2.43 -5.07 3.21
C ASN A 181 -3.97 -5.00 3.24
N HIS A 182 -4.55 -3.84 3.62
CA HIS A 182 -6.00 -3.65 3.60
C HIS A 182 -6.57 -3.76 2.17
N MET A 183 -5.90 -3.19 1.16
CA MET A 183 -6.30 -3.31 -0.25
C MET A 183 -6.32 -4.77 -0.72
N LEU A 184 -5.32 -5.55 -0.30
CA LEU A 184 -5.18 -6.96 -0.68
C LEU A 184 -6.05 -7.91 0.17
N GLY A 185 -6.74 -7.40 1.19
CA GLY A 185 -7.50 -8.21 2.13
C GLY A 185 -6.62 -9.11 3.00
N ARG A 186 -5.36 -8.71 3.26
CA ARG A 186 -4.36 -9.50 4.01
C ARG A 186 -4.23 -9.01 5.45
N ALA A 187 -4.11 -9.96 6.37
CA ALA A 187 -3.85 -9.66 7.79
C ALA A 187 -2.90 -10.71 8.36
N ALA A 188 -1.80 -10.26 8.94
CA ALA A 188 -0.82 -11.17 9.52
C ALA A 188 -1.42 -12.02 10.63
N ASP A 189 -1.19 -13.31 10.57
CA ASP A 189 -1.44 -14.24 11.70
C ASP A 189 -0.47 -13.91 12.83
N ARG A 190 -0.91 -13.06 13.75
CA ARG A 190 -0.08 -12.60 14.88
C ARG A 190 0.46 -13.73 15.74
N PRO A 191 -0.32 -14.75 16.15
CA PRO A 191 0.19 -15.95 16.83
C PRO A 191 1.29 -16.64 16.06
N TYR A 192 1.11 -16.87 14.76
CA TYR A 192 2.12 -17.53 13.92
C TYR A 192 3.40 -16.69 13.82
N VAL A 193 3.28 -15.40 13.50
CA VAL A 193 4.41 -14.46 13.42
C VAL A 193 5.23 -14.43 14.71
N ILE A 194 4.55 -14.44 15.88
CA ILE A 194 5.24 -14.46 17.17
C ILE A 194 5.95 -15.80 17.42
N ALA A 195 5.34 -16.91 17.04
CA ALA A 195 5.91 -18.25 17.26
C ALA A 195 7.11 -18.54 16.35
N HIS A 196 7.11 -18.00 15.13
CA HIS A 196 8.10 -18.28 14.08
C HIS A 196 9.04 -17.10 13.77
N GLU A 197 9.17 -16.13 14.67
CA GLU A 197 9.94 -14.88 14.45
C GLU A 197 11.37 -15.13 13.94
N LYS A 198 11.99 -16.25 14.32
CA LYS A 198 13.36 -16.58 13.89
C LYS A 198 13.46 -17.10 12.45
N GLU A 199 12.35 -17.46 11.87
CA GLU A 199 12.23 -18.01 10.51
C GLU A 199 11.81 -16.92 9.52
N LEU A 200 11.28 -15.81 10.03
CA LEU A 200 10.82 -14.67 9.24
C LEU A 200 11.99 -13.78 8.79
N ASN A 201 11.75 -13.03 7.72
CA ASN A 201 12.55 -11.87 7.39
C ASN A 201 12.41 -10.85 8.51
N THR A 202 13.47 -10.60 9.24
CA THR A 202 13.52 -9.64 10.34
C THR A 202 14.45 -8.48 9.99
N PHE A 203 14.17 -7.31 10.56
CA PHE A 203 14.89 -6.09 10.28
C PHE A 203 15.36 -5.46 11.58
N GLY A 204 16.60 -4.96 11.59
CA GLY A 204 17.22 -4.43 12.81
C GLY A 204 16.53 -3.18 13.37
N ASP A 205 15.75 -2.48 12.55
CA ASP A 205 15.02 -1.27 12.89
C ASP A 205 13.50 -1.50 13.09
N VAL A 206 13.02 -2.76 13.03
CA VAL A 206 11.62 -3.13 13.25
C VAL A 206 11.53 -4.17 14.35
N ASN A 207 10.85 -3.85 15.44
CA ASN A 207 10.61 -4.78 16.54
C ASN A 207 9.12 -4.82 16.90
N ARG A 208 8.72 -5.77 17.74
CA ARG A 208 7.32 -5.98 18.16
C ARG A 208 6.65 -4.76 18.81
N GLY A 209 7.42 -3.80 19.30
CA GLY A 209 6.92 -2.54 19.83
C GLY A 209 6.57 -1.50 18.76
N HIS A 210 7.00 -1.73 17.51
CA HIS A 210 6.64 -0.87 16.41
C HIS A 210 5.19 -1.14 15.97
N TRP A 211 4.39 -0.12 15.81
CA TRP A 211 2.96 -0.23 15.49
C TRP A 211 2.69 -0.98 14.18
N GLY A 212 3.58 -0.85 13.18
CA GLY A 212 3.48 -1.52 11.88
C GLY A 212 4.12 -2.91 11.83
N TYR A 213 4.62 -3.47 12.96
CA TYR A 213 5.37 -4.72 12.98
C TYR A 213 4.68 -5.87 12.23
N PHE A 214 3.43 -6.13 12.53
CA PHE A 214 2.68 -7.23 11.92
C PHE A 214 2.36 -6.96 10.45
N HIS A 215 2.07 -5.72 10.08
CA HIS A 215 1.86 -5.34 8.67
C HIS A 215 3.14 -5.50 7.85
N ILE A 216 4.29 -5.15 8.42
CA ILE A 216 5.59 -5.35 7.76
C ILE A 216 5.90 -6.84 7.63
N ALA A 217 5.62 -7.65 8.65
CA ALA A 217 5.78 -9.10 8.58
C ALA A 217 4.95 -9.69 7.43
N GLU A 218 3.68 -9.29 7.30
CA GLU A 218 2.80 -9.69 6.20
C GLU A 218 3.37 -9.29 4.82
N ALA A 219 3.85 -8.06 4.68
CA ALA A 219 4.32 -7.52 3.42
C ALA A 219 5.65 -8.13 2.93
N THR A 220 6.45 -8.66 3.86
CA THR A 220 7.85 -9.07 3.59
C THR A 220 8.10 -10.56 3.67
N ASN A 221 7.11 -11.36 4.07
CA ASN A 221 7.23 -12.81 4.17
C ASN A 221 6.18 -13.48 3.29
N ALA A 222 6.64 -14.24 2.31
CA ALA A 222 5.75 -15.09 1.54
C ALA A 222 5.30 -16.28 2.40
N HIS A 223 4.02 -16.62 2.33
CA HIS A 223 3.44 -17.68 3.16
C HIS A 223 2.22 -18.32 2.51
N GLU A 224 1.96 -19.56 2.93
CA GLU A 224 0.70 -20.24 2.66
C GLU A 224 -0.29 -19.96 3.80
N TYR A 225 -1.56 -19.88 3.49
CA TYR A 225 -2.61 -19.56 4.44
C TYR A 225 -3.92 -20.31 4.15
N HIS A 226 -4.81 -20.31 5.11
CA HIS A 226 -6.22 -20.58 4.91
C HIS A 226 -7.06 -19.54 5.65
N THR A 227 -8.27 -19.31 5.18
CA THR A 227 -9.21 -18.38 5.80
C THR A 227 -10.40 -19.14 6.36
N GLU A 228 -10.71 -18.95 7.64
CA GLU A 228 -11.88 -19.47 8.31
C GLU A 228 -12.61 -18.31 9.00
N ASP A 229 -13.89 -18.16 8.72
CA ASP A 229 -14.73 -17.07 9.25
C ASP A 229 -14.13 -15.66 9.08
N GLY A 230 -13.45 -15.43 7.94
CA GLY A 230 -12.80 -14.14 7.62
C GLY A 230 -11.47 -13.92 8.34
N THR A 231 -11.00 -14.89 9.13
CA THR A 231 -9.69 -14.82 9.80
C THR A 231 -8.66 -15.60 9.00
N GLU A 232 -7.55 -14.94 8.68
CA GLU A 232 -6.40 -15.55 8.04
C GLU A 232 -5.54 -16.31 9.07
N SER A 233 -5.14 -17.52 8.71
CA SER A 233 -4.20 -18.34 9.49
C SER A 233 -3.08 -18.83 8.60
N TRP A 234 -1.85 -18.55 8.97
CA TRP A 234 -0.67 -18.98 8.21
C TRP A 234 -0.37 -20.45 8.46
N THR A 235 -0.09 -21.20 7.39
CA THR A 235 0.18 -22.63 7.45
C THR A 235 1.64 -22.99 7.20
N GLY A 236 2.40 -22.09 6.61
CA GLY A 236 3.83 -22.26 6.32
C GLY A 236 4.42 -21.04 5.66
N LEU A 237 5.75 -20.89 5.75
CA LEU A 237 6.51 -19.91 4.97
C LEU A 237 6.90 -20.54 3.63
N SER A 238 6.89 -19.76 2.54
CA SER A 238 7.17 -20.22 1.18
C SER A 238 8.33 -19.44 0.53
#